data_2474bb388955dc97c5df73849cebbef4
#
_entry.id   2474bb388955dc97c5df73849cebbef4
#
_cell.length_a   1.000
_cell.length_b   1.000
_cell.length_c   1.000
_cell.angle_alpha   90.00
_cell.angle_beta   90.00
_cell.angle_gamma   90.00
#
_symmetry.space_group_name_H-M   'P 1'
#
loop_
_entity.id
_entity.type
_entity.pdbx_description
1 polymer ?
#
loop_
_entity_poly.entity_id
_entity_poly.type
_entity_poly.pdbx_seq_one_letter_code
_entity_poly.pdbx_strand_id
1 'polypeptide(L)'
;MKGLLFFGCACCVVMSALAQPRQVKVLDWSWSNPNIDFLEKHLADMQEECPMLDGLVVRVYGRAETLENGKKWSPGTGNAWSKRAWKYEQFTETIARFKALNFGRFTDNFFYMTTNSVDFNWLDDGDFANVANNFGVAAKVAKEIGLKGLGVDIEEYGRKYWNPNDLKTDKSVKEVFDVVFRRGQEWGRAVFKEYPDIVLFMPFCLTMDGAMLSRPFMNGVIDVMPPTALIYDGHESSGYVAKTTGAYAAMQLNLHKLVKKLVLPQNVRKARAQILLAPAFYLDGYFNHPATSYYRKSLEPEISQLGQVGLFKRCFAAACEEAEPYIWLYGEERCWWKNSPHSRVKGLWDEADGGKGLTQAILEVKNPSGVVIDKPENIVPDFAFEGKEKGWTLWQLEDDKKQPAPGSGEVKNGRCVIRKVSNGCFHQTIPIKPDTGYFFLCRGGVTNDRGGLAGASLCFKNAAGQWLAHIGNVYLKFSGTGEPETVWSFLTTPKDAVSVSIQCNAQGQSDGGEAFFTGILLQEW
;
A
#
# COMPACT_ATOMS: atom_id res chain seq x y z
N MET A 1 7.90 -30.12 -55.08
CA MET A 1 6.89 -29.86 -54.04
C MET A 1 7.55 -29.91 -52.68
N LYS A 2 7.90 -28.77 -52.12
CA LYS A 2 8.39 -28.63 -50.72
C LYS A 2 7.45 -27.66 -50.04
N GLY A 3 6.59 -28.19 -49.17
CA GLY A 3 5.66 -27.40 -48.40
C GLY A 3 6.38 -26.68 -47.27
N LEU A 4 6.33 -25.37 -47.27
CA LEU A 4 6.75 -24.53 -46.12
C LEU A 4 5.57 -24.49 -45.12
N LEU A 5 5.73 -25.15 -43.98
CA LEU A 5 4.86 -24.94 -42.81
C LEU A 5 5.21 -23.58 -42.17
N PHE A 6 4.31 -22.63 -42.31
CA PHE A 6 4.31 -21.42 -41.50
C PHE A 6 3.80 -21.77 -40.09
N PHE A 7 4.70 -21.84 -39.10
CA PHE A 7 4.31 -21.79 -37.70
C PHE A 7 4.00 -20.33 -37.35
N GLY A 8 2.72 -20.00 -37.36
CA GLY A 8 2.24 -18.78 -36.76
C GLY A 8 2.41 -18.85 -35.24
N CYS A 9 3.44 -18.20 -34.74
CA CYS A 9 3.62 -18.00 -33.29
C CYS A 9 2.57 -16.98 -32.83
N ALA A 10 1.41 -17.46 -32.38
CA ALA A 10 0.45 -16.66 -31.64
C ALA A 10 1.06 -16.38 -30.26
N CYS A 11 1.85 -15.31 -30.14
CA CYS A 11 2.20 -14.73 -28.86
C CYS A 11 0.91 -14.24 -28.20
N CYS A 12 0.31 -15.07 -27.34
CA CYS A 12 -0.60 -14.58 -26.31
C CYS A 12 0.20 -13.66 -25.38
N VAL A 13 0.23 -12.37 -25.73
CA VAL A 13 0.60 -11.33 -24.79
C VAL A 13 -0.52 -11.32 -23.76
N VAL A 14 -0.28 -11.91 -22.61
CA VAL A 14 -1.09 -11.66 -21.40
C VAL A 14 -0.84 -10.19 -21.07
N MET A 15 -1.67 -9.33 -21.64
CA MET A 15 -1.72 -7.92 -21.26
C MET A 15 -2.34 -7.87 -19.87
N SER A 16 -1.51 -7.75 -18.84
CA SER A 16 -1.98 -7.20 -17.58
C SER A 16 -2.51 -5.81 -17.91
N ALA A 17 -3.82 -5.67 -17.92
CA ALA A 17 -4.47 -4.38 -17.87
C ALA A 17 -4.01 -3.77 -16.55
N LEU A 18 -3.07 -2.83 -16.60
CA LEU A 18 -2.78 -1.98 -15.46
C LEU A 18 -4.06 -1.18 -15.21
N ALA A 19 -4.82 -1.62 -14.20
CA ALA A 19 -5.94 -0.85 -13.70
C ALA A 19 -5.40 0.56 -13.35
N GLN A 20 -6.23 1.60 -13.50
CA GLN A 20 -5.97 2.92 -12.94
C GLN A 20 -5.41 2.73 -11.52
N PRO A 21 -4.35 3.45 -11.13
CA PRO A 21 -3.81 3.31 -9.79
C PRO A 21 -4.96 3.49 -8.80
N ARG A 22 -5.23 2.45 -8.01
CA ARG A 22 -6.26 2.49 -6.98
C ARG A 22 -5.90 3.64 -6.06
N GLN A 23 -6.88 4.45 -5.67
CA GLN A 23 -6.65 5.57 -4.76
C GLN A 23 -6.24 5.00 -3.40
N VAL A 24 -4.93 4.89 -3.19
CA VAL A 24 -4.35 4.29 -1.99
C VAL A 24 -4.46 5.28 -0.83
N LYS A 25 -4.80 4.76 0.33
CA LYS A 25 -4.87 5.46 1.61
C LYS A 25 -3.62 5.12 2.43
N VAL A 26 -2.89 6.13 2.85
CA VAL A 26 -1.67 5.97 3.64
C VAL A 26 -1.95 6.29 5.11
N LEU A 27 -1.67 5.33 5.97
CA LEU A 27 -1.88 5.43 7.41
C LEU A 27 -0.54 5.51 8.14
N ASP A 28 -0.45 6.35 9.17
CA ASP A 28 0.62 6.24 10.15
C ASP A 28 0.18 5.37 11.32
N TRP A 29 0.95 4.32 11.58
CA TRP A 29 0.82 3.50 12.78
C TRP A 29 2.21 3.31 13.41
N SER A 30 2.75 4.37 13.95
CA SER A 30 4.08 4.43 14.56
C SER A 30 3.99 4.48 16.09
N TRP A 31 5.13 4.42 16.75
CA TRP A 31 5.19 4.64 18.20
C TRP A 31 4.80 6.07 18.60
N SER A 32 4.85 7.02 17.68
CA SER A 32 4.42 8.40 17.84
C SER A 32 2.90 8.61 17.88
N ASN A 33 2.09 7.55 17.89
CA ASN A 33 0.62 7.63 17.86
C ASN A 33 0.08 8.71 18.81
N PRO A 34 -0.62 9.73 18.29
CA PRO A 34 -1.08 10.87 19.08
C PRO A 34 -2.27 10.49 19.98
N ASN A 35 -2.39 11.18 21.10
CA ASN A 35 -3.59 11.17 21.94
C ASN A 35 -4.36 12.48 21.79
N ILE A 36 -5.51 12.61 22.47
CA ILE A 36 -6.37 13.79 22.36
C ILE A 36 -5.65 15.08 22.82
N ASP A 37 -4.82 15.02 23.87
CA ASP A 37 -4.12 16.21 24.40
C ASP A 37 -3.11 16.77 23.39
N PHE A 38 -2.50 15.89 22.60
CA PHE A 38 -1.61 16.26 21.51
C PHE A 38 -2.38 16.77 20.29
N LEU A 39 -3.45 16.08 19.91
CA LEU A 39 -4.25 16.43 18.73
C LEU A 39 -4.91 17.82 18.88
N GLU A 40 -5.44 18.17 20.04
CA GLU A 40 -6.01 19.50 20.27
C GLU A 40 -5.03 20.64 20.00
N LYS A 41 -3.76 20.41 20.21
CA LYS A 41 -2.71 21.43 20.06
C LYS A 41 -2.07 21.45 18.68
N HIS A 42 -2.00 20.30 18.02
CA HIS A 42 -1.11 20.10 16.86
C HIS A 42 -1.79 19.53 15.63
N LEU A 43 -3.10 19.21 15.67
CA LEU A 43 -3.77 18.55 14.54
C LEU A 43 -3.72 19.38 13.25
N ALA A 44 -3.85 20.70 13.34
CA ALA A 44 -3.76 21.59 12.19
C ALA A 44 -2.35 21.56 11.57
N ASP A 45 -1.31 21.67 12.41
CA ASP A 45 0.07 21.59 11.96
C ASP A 45 0.37 20.22 11.34
N MET A 46 -0.11 19.11 11.95
CA MET A 46 0.04 17.76 11.41
C MET A 46 -0.59 17.62 10.01
N GLN A 47 -1.75 18.23 9.77
CA GLN A 47 -2.40 18.20 8.46
C GLN A 47 -1.59 18.94 7.37
N GLU A 48 -0.89 19.99 7.74
CA GLU A 48 0.00 20.75 6.87
C GLU A 48 1.34 20.01 6.65
N GLU A 49 1.95 19.52 7.74
CA GLU A 49 3.25 18.83 7.71
C GLU A 49 3.17 17.45 7.04
N CYS A 50 2.01 16.77 7.05
CA CYS A 50 1.83 15.40 6.56
C CYS A 50 0.83 15.29 5.41
N PRO A 51 1.04 16.01 4.28
CA PRO A 51 0.12 16.01 3.14
C PRO A 51 -0.07 14.64 2.48
N MET A 52 0.82 13.69 2.70
CA MET A 52 0.79 12.34 2.15
C MET A 52 -0.07 11.35 2.94
N LEU A 53 -0.37 11.65 4.22
CA LEU A 53 -1.16 10.76 5.09
C LEU A 53 -2.67 10.99 4.89
N ASP A 54 -3.44 9.91 4.94
CA ASP A 54 -4.90 9.90 4.89
C ASP A 54 -5.52 9.53 6.24
N GLY A 55 -4.71 9.03 7.19
CA GLY A 55 -5.22 8.65 8.50
C GLY A 55 -4.15 8.31 9.51
N LEU A 56 -4.60 8.23 10.75
CA LEU A 56 -3.79 8.04 11.94
C LEU A 56 -4.35 6.91 12.80
N VAL A 57 -3.47 6.16 13.45
CA VAL A 57 -3.85 5.32 14.57
C VAL A 57 -3.67 6.12 15.85
N VAL A 58 -4.77 6.41 16.55
CA VAL A 58 -4.79 7.35 17.69
C VAL A 58 -4.98 6.63 19.01
N ARG A 59 -4.35 7.14 20.06
CA ARG A 59 -4.53 6.67 21.42
C ARG A 59 -5.73 7.33 22.06
N VAL A 60 -6.67 6.53 22.55
CA VAL A 60 -7.89 6.99 23.21
C VAL A 60 -7.91 6.43 24.64
N TYR A 61 -8.15 7.30 25.59
CA TYR A 61 -8.25 6.95 27.02
C TYR A 61 -9.51 7.57 27.61
N GLY A 62 -10.19 6.79 28.44
CA GLY A 62 -11.27 7.30 29.26
C GLY A 62 -10.74 7.90 30.59
N ARG A 63 -11.65 8.45 31.39
CA ARG A 63 -11.34 9.05 32.68
C ARG A 63 -10.64 8.05 33.60
N ALA A 64 -9.53 8.50 34.19
CA ALA A 64 -8.76 7.71 35.13
C ALA A 64 -9.53 7.48 36.44
N GLU A 65 -9.38 6.29 37.00
CA GLU A 65 -9.86 5.90 38.33
C GLU A 65 -8.66 5.61 39.24
N THR A 66 -8.82 5.86 40.55
CA THR A 66 -7.85 5.45 41.56
C THR A 66 -8.26 4.08 42.07
N LEU A 67 -7.38 3.10 41.92
CA LEU A 67 -7.58 1.72 42.38
C LEU A 67 -7.40 1.65 43.91
N GLU A 68 -7.86 0.56 44.53
CA GLU A 68 -7.70 0.29 45.98
C GLU A 68 -6.25 0.35 46.43
N ASN A 69 -5.31 -0.03 45.57
CA ASN A 69 -3.85 0.05 45.83
C ASN A 69 -3.25 1.44 45.59
N GLY A 70 -4.08 2.47 45.36
CA GLY A 70 -3.67 3.85 45.12
C GLY A 70 -3.14 4.13 43.70
N LYS A 71 -3.01 3.13 42.83
CA LYS A 71 -2.59 3.34 41.44
C LYS A 71 -3.71 3.93 40.59
N LYS A 72 -3.35 4.86 39.70
CA LYS A 72 -4.29 5.34 38.68
C LYS A 72 -4.38 4.32 37.54
N TRP A 73 -5.59 4.08 37.07
CA TRP A 73 -5.90 3.23 35.93
C TRP A 73 -6.89 3.95 35.02
N SER A 74 -6.68 3.88 33.71
CA SER A 74 -7.60 4.45 32.72
C SER A 74 -8.00 3.38 31.72
N PRO A 75 -9.28 3.24 31.37
CA PRO A 75 -9.68 2.41 30.24
C PRO A 75 -9.17 3.02 28.94
N GLY A 76 -8.85 2.21 27.96
CA GLY A 76 -8.39 2.69 26.64
C GLY A 76 -7.26 1.86 26.03
N THR A 77 -6.49 2.47 25.16
CA THR A 77 -5.34 1.85 24.50
C THR A 77 -4.47 1.09 25.48
N GLY A 78 -4.28 -0.21 25.27
CA GLY A 78 -3.44 -1.07 26.12
C GLY A 78 -4.17 -1.81 27.25
N ASN A 79 -5.42 -1.52 27.53
CA ASN A 79 -6.14 -2.11 28.67
C ASN A 79 -7.41 -2.90 28.29
N ALA A 80 -7.68 -3.12 27.01
CA ALA A 80 -8.90 -3.82 26.60
C ALA A 80 -8.86 -5.33 26.85
N TRP A 81 -7.68 -5.94 26.75
CA TRP A 81 -7.44 -7.35 27.05
C TRP A 81 -7.31 -7.60 28.57
N SER A 82 -8.29 -7.11 29.32
CA SER A 82 -8.29 -7.10 30.77
C SER A 82 -9.59 -7.64 31.34
N LYS A 83 -9.49 -8.35 32.46
CA LYS A 83 -10.65 -8.78 33.28
C LYS A 83 -11.38 -7.62 33.96
N ARG A 84 -10.87 -6.39 33.88
CA ARG A 84 -11.52 -5.18 34.37
C ARG A 84 -12.45 -4.62 33.29
N ALA A 85 -13.74 -4.58 33.59
CA ALA A 85 -14.73 -4.02 32.66
C ALA A 85 -14.61 -2.51 32.52
N TRP A 86 -14.68 -2.03 31.30
CA TRP A 86 -14.86 -0.61 31.01
C TRP A 86 -16.34 -0.22 31.13
N LYS A 87 -16.54 1.05 31.51
CA LYS A 87 -17.86 1.70 31.45
C LYS A 87 -17.82 2.75 30.35
N TYR A 88 -18.85 2.79 29.51
CA TYR A 88 -18.92 3.77 28.42
C TYR A 88 -18.83 5.21 28.94
N GLU A 89 -19.44 5.51 30.09
CA GLU A 89 -19.46 6.84 30.71
C GLU A 89 -18.06 7.37 31.07
N GLN A 90 -17.07 6.50 31.17
CA GLN A 90 -15.68 6.91 31.40
C GLN A 90 -15.09 7.66 30.19
N PHE A 91 -15.68 7.48 29.00
CA PHE A 91 -15.22 8.10 27.74
C PHE A 91 -16.00 9.37 27.36
N THR A 92 -17.03 9.79 28.08
CA THR A 92 -17.91 10.90 27.72
C THR A 92 -17.15 12.19 27.43
N GLU A 93 -16.20 12.57 28.30
CA GLU A 93 -15.37 13.76 28.10
C GLU A 93 -14.46 13.62 26.89
N THR A 94 -13.78 12.47 26.75
CA THR A 94 -12.90 12.18 25.62
C THR A 94 -13.67 12.21 24.30
N ILE A 95 -14.87 11.65 24.26
CA ILE A 95 -15.76 11.70 23.08
C ILE A 95 -16.07 13.15 22.70
N ALA A 96 -16.45 13.99 23.67
CA ALA A 96 -16.76 15.40 23.42
C ALA A 96 -15.54 16.14 22.82
N ARG A 97 -14.35 15.92 23.37
CA ARG A 97 -13.09 16.51 22.89
C ARG A 97 -12.76 16.05 21.45
N PHE A 98 -12.84 14.76 21.16
CA PHE A 98 -12.60 14.25 19.81
C PHE A 98 -13.60 14.79 18.78
N LYS A 99 -14.89 14.89 19.15
CA LYS A 99 -15.93 15.47 18.27
C LYS A 99 -15.68 16.94 17.94
N ALA A 100 -14.97 17.67 18.79
CA ALA A 100 -14.59 19.06 18.55
C ALA A 100 -13.40 19.21 17.57
N LEU A 101 -12.68 18.14 17.27
CA LEU A 101 -11.55 18.19 16.35
C LEU A 101 -12.01 18.20 14.88
N ASN A 102 -11.30 18.97 14.06
CA ASN A 102 -11.44 18.90 12.61
C ASN A 102 -10.32 18.08 12.02
N PHE A 103 -10.55 16.80 11.78
CA PHE A 103 -9.57 15.90 11.20
C PHE A 103 -9.24 16.19 9.71
N GLY A 104 -10.05 17.00 9.03
CA GLY A 104 -9.80 17.46 7.66
C GLY A 104 -9.39 16.32 6.71
N ARG A 105 -8.13 16.33 6.29
CA ARG A 105 -7.57 15.32 5.39
C ARG A 105 -7.39 13.93 5.99
N PHE A 106 -7.27 13.80 7.30
CA PHE A 106 -7.16 12.51 7.98
C PHE A 106 -8.54 11.87 8.09
N THR A 107 -9.03 11.30 7.00
CA THR A 107 -10.37 10.73 6.89
C THR A 107 -10.47 9.29 7.38
N ASP A 108 -9.34 8.61 7.58
CA ASP A 108 -9.25 7.19 7.85
C ASP A 108 -8.47 6.91 9.15
N ASN A 109 -9.04 7.33 10.28
CA ASN A 109 -8.41 7.19 11.59
C ASN A 109 -8.92 5.97 12.36
N PHE A 110 -8.06 5.40 13.25
CA PHE A 110 -8.35 4.18 14.00
C PHE A 110 -8.04 4.34 15.48
N PHE A 111 -8.88 3.77 16.36
CA PHE A 111 -8.61 3.67 17.77
C PHE A 111 -7.61 2.54 18.04
N TYR A 112 -6.45 2.88 18.58
CA TYR A 112 -5.37 1.94 18.87
C TYR A 112 -5.69 1.03 20.05
N MET A 113 -5.65 -0.27 19.82
CA MET A 113 -5.87 -1.34 20.81
C MET A 113 -4.65 -2.26 20.82
N THR A 114 -3.92 -2.31 21.93
CA THR A 114 -2.72 -3.13 22.06
C THR A 114 -2.82 -4.10 23.24
N THR A 115 -1.95 -5.10 23.26
CA THR A 115 -1.87 -6.17 24.25
C THR A 115 -0.86 -5.89 25.37
N ASN A 116 -0.46 -4.64 25.58
CA ASN A 116 0.53 -4.29 26.60
C ASN A 116 0.15 -4.70 28.04
N SER A 117 -1.13 -4.85 28.32
CA SER A 117 -1.65 -5.22 29.64
C SER A 117 -2.69 -6.34 29.52
N VAL A 118 -2.23 -7.56 29.35
CA VAL A 118 -3.10 -8.75 29.30
C VAL A 118 -3.20 -9.40 30.68
N ASP A 119 -4.40 -9.45 31.26
CA ASP A 119 -4.62 -10.03 32.59
C ASP A 119 -5.88 -10.91 32.68
N PHE A 120 -6.46 -11.35 31.56
CA PHE A 120 -7.60 -12.23 31.51
C PHE A 120 -7.21 -13.72 31.37
N ASN A 121 -8.17 -14.62 31.59
CA ASN A 121 -8.05 -16.05 31.35
C ASN A 121 -9.07 -16.48 30.26
N TRP A 122 -8.58 -17.13 29.19
CA TRP A 122 -9.44 -17.67 28.12
C TRP A 122 -10.57 -18.60 28.63
N LEU A 123 -10.31 -19.32 29.72
CA LEU A 123 -11.19 -20.35 30.26
C LEU A 123 -12.16 -19.80 31.31
N ASP A 124 -12.02 -18.56 31.72
CA ASP A 124 -12.91 -17.88 32.65
C ASP A 124 -13.95 -17.04 31.91
N ASP A 125 -15.24 -17.36 32.15
CA ASP A 125 -16.34 -16.70 31.46
C ASP A 125 -16.50 -15.24 31.87
N GLY A 126 -16.25 -14.93 33.16
CA GLY A 126 -16.34 -13.56 33.68
C GLY A 126 -15.22 -12.67 33.17
N ASP A 127 -13.98 -13.17 33.19
CA ASP A 127 -12.84 -12.44 32.63
C ASP A 127 -13.08 -12.11 31.17
N PHE A 128 -13.51 -13.11 30.36
CA PHE A 128 -13.69 -12.89 28.94
C PHE A 128 -14.92 -12.04 28.59
N ALA A 129 -15.98 -12.12 29.37
CA ALA A 129 -17.13 -11.21 29.22
C ALA A 129 -16.69 -9.74 29.37
N ASN A 130 -15.74 -9.46 30.28
CA ASN A 130 -15.18 -8.13 30.42
C ASN A 130 -14.30 -7.72 29.23
N VAL A 131 -13.48 -8.63 28.67
CA VAL A 131 -12.74 -8.37 27.42
C VAL A 131 -13.70 -8.04 26.28
N ALA A 132 -14.74 -8.84 26.06
CA ALA A 132 -15.72 -8.61 25.01
C ALA A 132 -16.45 -7.25 25.21
N ASN A 133 -16.85 -6.94 26.45
CA ASN A 133 -17.43 -5.64 26.81
C ASN A 133 -16.48 -4.49 26.46
N ASN A 134 -15.19 -4.59 26.81
CA ASN A 134 -14.21 -3.53 26.59
C ASN A 134 -14.07 -3.20 25.10
N PHE A 135 -14.02 -4.24 24.26
CA PHE A 135 -13.96 -4.04 22.80
C PHE A 135 -15.29 -3.53 22.22
N GLY A 136 -16.45 -3.93 22.78
CA GLY A 136 -17.75 -3.33 22.45
C GLY A 136 -17.78 -1.84 22.78
N VAL A 137 -17.32 -1.46 23.98
CA VAL A 137 -17.19 -0.03 24.37
C VAL A 137 -16.24 0.70 23.44
N ALA A 138 -15.08 0.12 23.09
CA ALA A 138 -14.13 0.71 22.15
C ALA A 138 -14.76 0.95 20.77
N ALA A 139 -15.51 -0.02 20.25
CA ALA A 139 -16.20 0.08 18.97
C ALA A 139 -17.26 1.20 18.99
N LYS A 140 -18.04 1.28 20.08
CA LYS A 140 -19.01 2.36 20.28
C LYS A 140 -18.34 3.73 20.32
N VAL A 141 -17.26 3.87 21.09
CA VAL A 141 -16.47 5.12 21.18
C VAL A 141 -15.92 5.49 19.81
N ALA A 142 -15.27 4.55 19.11
CA ALA A 142 -14.70 4.78 17.77
C ALA A 142 -15.77 5.31 16.79
N LYS A 143 -16.95 4.68 16.77
CA LYS A 143 -18.08 5.11 15.93
C LYS A 143 -18.52 6.53 16.27
N GLU A 144 -18.68 6.83 17.55
CA GLU A 144 -19.18 8.14 17.99
C GLU A 144 -18.24 9.30 17.72
N ILE A 145 -16.92 9.06 17.78
CA ILE A 145 -15.90 10.07 17.45
C ILE A 145 -15.52 10.09 15.96
N GLY A 146 -16.20 9.30 15.14
CA GLY A 146 -16.06 9.31 13.69
C GLY A 146 -14.82 8.59 13.16
N LEU A 147 -14.22 7.68 13.93
CA LEU A 147 -13.13 6.85 13.45
C LEU A 147 -13.65 5.71 12.55
N LYS A 148 -12.83 5.25 11.62
CA LYS A 148 -13.15 4.10 10.74
C LYS A 148 -13.30 2.78 11.51
N GLY A 149 -12.65 2.66 12.65
CA GLY A 149 -12.72 1.46 13.45
C GLY A 149 -11.58 1.35 14.46
N LEU A 150 -11.12 0.11 14.66
CA LEU A 150 -10.08 -0.22 15.63
C LEU A 150 -8.81 -0.68 14.92
N GLY A 151 -7.67 -0.13 15.33
CA GLY A 151 -6.35 -0.67 15.03
C GLY A 151 -5.97 -1.66 16.12
N VAL A 152 -6.06 -2.97 15.86
CA VAL A 152 -5.93 -4.03 16.86
C VAL A 152 -4.60 -4.74 16.70
N ASP A 153 -3.64 -4.40 17.55
CA ASP A 153 -2.38 -5.10 17.65
C ASP A 153 -2.52 -6.26 18.66
N ILE A 154 -2.28 -7.46 18.17
CA ILE A 154 -2.42 -8.71 18.94
C ILE A 154 -1.07 -9.34 19.31
N GLU A 155 0.04 -8.66 19.11
CA GLU A 155 1.36 -9.15 19.47
C GLU A 155 1.53 -9.33 20.99
N GLU A 156 2.37 -10.29 21.37
CA GLU A 156 2.63 -10.63 22.77
C GLU A 156 3.83 -9.86 23.33
N TYR A 157 3.59 -8.69 23.89
CA TYR A 157 4.65 -7.84 24.46
C TYR A 157 5.07 -8.17 25.91
N GLY A 158 4.34 -9.07 26.56
CA GLY A 158 4.60 -9.43 27.95
C GLY A 158 4.17 -10.86 28.26
N ARG A 159 2.93 -11.01 28.71
CA ARG A 159 2.37 -12.33 29.01
C ARG A 159 2.06 -13.09 27.71
N LYS A 160 2.50 -14.37 27.67
CA LYS A 160 2.11 -15.31 26.60
C LYS A 160 0.66 -15.74 26.82
N TYR A 161 -0.21 -15.57 25.80
CA TYR A 161 -1.64 -15.88 25.90
C TYR A 161 -2.20 -16.52 24.61
N TRP A 162 -1.46 -16.52 23.51
CA TRP A 162 -1.85 -17.20 22.28
C TRP A 162 -1.39 -18.65 22.17
N ASN A 163 -0.60 -19.14 23.11
CA ASN A 163 -0.14 -20.52 23.10
C ASN A 163 -0.95 -21.36 24.09
N PRO A 164 -1.65 -22.44 23.65
CA PRO A 164 -2.45 -23.28 24.53
C PRO A 164 -1.60 -23.96 25.63
N ASN A 165 -0.31 -24.22 25.39
CA ASN A 165 0.58 -24.86 26.36
C ASN A 165 0.93 -23.94 27.55
N ASP A 166 0.74 -22.62 27.40
CA ASP A 166 0.96 -21.66 28.50
C ASP A 166 -0.27 -21.52 29.40
N LEU A 167 -1.39 -22.16 29.04
CA LEU A 167 -2.59 -22.19 29.85
C LEU A 167 -2.50 -23.31 30.89
N LYS A 168 -2.66 -22.93 32.16
CA LYS A 168 -2.72 -23.92 33.27
C LYS A 168 -4.10 -24.58 33.29
N THR A 169 -4.26 -25.71 32.60
CA THR A 169 -5.54 -26.43 32.48
C THR A 169 -5.32 -27.88 32.15
N ASP A 170 -6.28 -28.72 32.59
CA ASP A 170 -6.35 -30.16 32.26
C ASP A 170 -7.11 -30.40 30.92
N LYS A 171 -7.64 -29.35 30.30
CA LYS A 171 -8.35 -29.46 29.02
C LYS A 171 -7.41 -29.83 27.90
N SER A 172 -7.89 -30.69 27.01
CA SER A 172 -7.19 -30.99 25.76
C SER A 172 -7.07 -29.72 24.88
N VAL A 173 -6.08 -29.70 23.99
CA VAL A 173 -5.90 -28.60 23.03
C VAL A 173 -7.18 -28.35 22.21
N LYS A 174 -7.91 -29.42 21.85
CA LYS A 174 -9.18 -29.27 21.12
C LYS A 174 -10.23 -28.54 21.96
N GLU A 175 -10.40 -28.88 23.22
CA GLU A 175 -11.36 -28.22 24.11
C GLU A 175 -11.00 -26.75 24.32
N VAL A 176 -9.69 -26.43 24.44
CA VAL A 176 -9.22 -25.06 24.50
C VAL A 176 -9.55 -24.30 23.19
N PHE A 177 -9.34 -24.92 22.04
CA PHE A 177 -9.68 -24.32 20.74
C PHE A 177 -11.21 -24.08 20.63
N ASP A 178 -12.04 -25.01 21.07
CA ASP A 178 -13.49 -24.83 21.06
C ASP A 178 -13.94 -23.67 21.97
N VAL A 179 -13.28 -23.49 23.13
CA VAL A 179 -13.51 -22.32 23.99
C VAL A 179 -13.09 -21.05 23.30
N VAL A 180 -11.86 -20.99 22.78
CA VAL A 180 -11.32 -19.76 22.18
C VAL A 180 -12.10 -19.37 20.90
N PHE A 181 -12.63 -20.33 20.16
CA PHE A 181 -13.55 -20.04 19.05
C PHE A 181 -14.83 -19.33 19.55
N ARG A 182 -15.46 -19.82 20.63
CA ARG A 182 -16.61 -19.13 21.22
C ARG A 182 -16.25 -17.72 21.72
N ARG A 183 -15.06 -17.55 22.32
CA ARG A 183 -14.55 -16.22 22.71
C ARG A 183 -14.44 -15.28 21.52
N GLY A 184 -13.95 -15.77 20.37
CA GLY A 184 -13.96 -14.99 19.13
C GLY A 184 -15.37 -14.56 18.71
N GLN A 185 -16.36 -15.44 18.86
CA GLN A 185 -17.75 -15.07 18.58
C GLN A 185 -18.33 -14.06 19.59
N GLU A 186 -18.03 -14.19 20.88
CA GLU A 186 -18.45 -13.27 21.93
C GLU A 186 -17.87 -11.89 21.69
N TRP A 187 -16.57 -11.82 21.44
CA TRP A 187 -15.85 -10.60 21.10
C TRP A 187 -16.43 -9.93 19.83
N GLY A 188 -16.58 -10.71 18.75
CA GLY A 188 -17.13 -10.21 17.50
C GLY A 188 -18.55 -9.68 17.64
N ARG A 189 -19.45 -10.39 18.35
CA ARG A 189 -20.82 -9.91 18.61
C ARG A 189 -20.82 -8.59 19.39
N ALA A 190 -19.96 -8.44 20.39
CA ALA A 190 -19.87 -7.21 21.16
C ALA A 190 -19.42 -6.01 20.29
N VAL A 191 -18.39 -6.22 19.46
CA VAL A 191 -17.88 -5.18 18.54
C VAL A 191 -18.89 -4.83 17.46
N PHE A 192 -19.39 -5.83 16.72
CA PHE A 192 -20.28 -5.60 15.58
C PHE A 192 -21.69 -5.13 15.95
N LYS A 193 -22.15 -5.41 17.16
CA LYS A 193 -23.40 -4.84 17.69
C LYS A 193 -23.32 -3.33 17.78
N GLU A 194 -22.20 -2.80 18.24
CA GLU A 194 -22.00 -1.36 18.42
C GLU A 194 -21.62 -0.64 17.10
N TYR A 195 -20.82 -1.33 16.25
CA TYR A 195 -20.33 -0.76 14.99
C TYR A 195 -20.40 -1.81 13.86
N PRO A 196 -21.55 -2.01 13.20
CA PRO A 196 -21.75 -3.08 12.20
C PRO A 196 -20.91 -2.96 10.93
N ASP A 197 -20.50 -1.76 10.55
CA ASP A 197 -19.68 -1.44 9.38
C ASP A 197 -18.24 -1.05 9.77
N ILE A 198 -17.77 -1.53 10.91
CA ILE A 198 -16.44 -1.26 11.44
C ILE A 198 -15.34 -1.83 10.54
N VAL A 199 -14.25 -1.11 10.47
CA VAL A 199 -12.97 -1.61 9.95
C VAL A 199 -12.09 -2.05 11.12
N LEU A 200 -11.66 -3.31 11.10
CA LEU A 200 -10.64 -3.83 12.01
C LEU A 200 -9.31 -3.84 11.26
N PHE A 201 -8.41 -2.96 11.62
CA PHE A 201 -7.07 -2.91 11.05
C PHE A 201 -6.10 -3.65 11.98
N MET A 202 -5.44 -4.69 11.50
CA MET A 202 -4.60 -5.56 12.31
C MET A 202 -3.22 -5.74 11.66
N PRO A 203 -2.10 -5.45 12.35
CA PRO A 203 -0.77 -5.78 11.85
C PRO A 203 -0.65 -7.23 11.41
N PHE A 204 -1.32 -8.12 12.16
CA PHE A 204 -1.47 -9.55 11.88
C PHE A 204 -2.91 -9.98 12.11
N CYS A 205 -3.55 -10.59 11.11
CA CYS A 205 -4.85 -11.24 11.26
C CYS A 205 -4.70 -12.76 11.15
N LEU A 206 -4.38 -13.25 9.96
CA LEU A 206 -4.13 -14.66 9.68
C LEU A 206 -2.63 -14.97 9.49
N THR A 207 -1.80 -13.96 9.45
CA THR A 207 -0.37 -14.04 9.11
C THR A 207 0.53 -14.16 10.34
N MET A 208 -0.02 -14.15 11.56
CA MET A 208 0.76 -14.25 12.79
C MET A 208 1.30 -15.66 13.02
N ASP A 209 2.63 -15.78 12.99
CA ASP A 209 3.32 -17.04 13.23
C ASP A 209 3.35 -17.37 14.74
N GLY A 210 3.20 -18.68 15.07
CA GLY A 210 3.31 -19.18 16.45
C GLY A 210 2.12 -18.93 17.38
N ALA A 211 1.20 -18.05 17.02
CA ALA A 211 0.02 -17.71 17.82
C ALA A 211 -1.13 -18.72 17.60
N MET A 212 -1.01 -19.91 18.15
CA MET A 212 -1.94 -21.03 17.87
C MET A 212 -3.40 -20.70 18.19
N LEU A 213 -3.67 -19.97 19.28
CA LEU A 213 -5.03 -19.60 19.69
C LEU A 213 -5.63 -18.44 18.87
N SER A 214 -4.81 -17.66 18.17
CA SER A 214 -5.33 -16.62 17.29
C SER A 214 -6.21 -17.20 16.17
N ARG A 215 -5.90 -18.40 15.70
CA ARG A 215 -6.67 -19.07 14.64
C ARG A 215 -8.11 -19.41 15.04
N PRO A 216 -8.38 -20.17 16.12
CA PRO A 216 -9.75 -20.39 16.57
C PRO A 216 -10.44 -19.08 16.96
N PHE A 217 -9.75 -18.11 17.58
CA PHE A 217 -10.29 -16.81 17.91
C PHE A 217 -10.79 -16.08 16.65
N MET A 218 -9.91 -15.90 15.65
CA MET A 218 -10.28 -15.21 14.39
C MET A 218 -11.39 -15.94 13.62
N ASN A 219 -11.40 -17.30 13.65
CA ASN A 219 -12.52 -18.03 13.07
C ASN A 219 -13.85 -17.73 13.77
N GLY A 220 -13.85 -17.57 15.09
CA GLY A 220 -15.03 -17.14 15.84
C GLY A 220 -15.47 -15.71 15.46
N VAL A 221 -14.53 -14.78 15.31
CA VAL A 221 -14.82 -13.41 14.85
C VAL A 221 -15.43 -13.41 13.45
N ILE A 222 -14.80 -14.10 12.50
CA ILE A 222 -15.27 -14.21 11.11
C ILE A 222 -16.66 -14.85 11.04
N ASP A 223 -16.94 -15.82 11.87
CA ASP A 223 -18.23 -16.52 11.89
C ASP A 223 -19.41 -15.56 12.11
N VAL A 224 -19.25 -14.60 13.00
CA VAL A 224 -20.28 -13.63 13.38
C VAL A 224 -20.15 -12.28 12.70
N MET A 225 -19.13 -12.08 11.88
CA MET A 225 -18.86 -10.81 11.19
C MET A 225 -19.98 -10.48 10.20
N PRO A 226 -20.58 -9.27 10.26
CA PRO A 226 -21.60 -8.84 9.31
C PRO A 226 -20.99 -8.53 7.94
N PRO A 227 -21.79 -8.53 6.86
CA PRO A 227 -21.28 -8.30 5.49
C PRO A 227 -20.70 -6.89 5.27
N THR A 228 -20.98 -5.94 6.14
CA THR A 228 -20.53 -4.54 6.07
C THR A 228 -19.21 -4.29 6.77
N ALA A 229 -18.76 -5.20 7.67
CA ALA A 229 -17.48 -5.07 8.36
C ALA A 229 -16.34 -5.57 7.49
N LEU A 230 -15.16 -4.96 7.66
CA LEU A 230 -13.92 -5.34 6.97
C LEU A 230 -12.80 -5.60 7.98
N ILE A 231 -11.89 -6.49 7.63
CA ILE A 231 -10.63 -6.71 8.34
C ILE A 231 -9.49 -6.43 7.37
N TYR A 232 -8.53 -5.62 7.76
CA TYR A 232 -7.29 -5.43 7.02
C TYR A 232 -6.17 -6.19 7.73
N ASP A 233 -5.57 -7.16 7.03
CA ASP A 233 -4.36 -7.85 7.47
C ASP A 233 -3.15 -7.03 6.99
N GLY A 234 -2.42 -6.49 7.96
CA GLY A 234 -1.27 -5.63 7.71
C GLY A 234 -0.06 -6.37 7.14
N HIS A 235 -0.06 -7.70 7.19
CA HIS A 235 0.99 -8.59 6.69
C HIS A 235 2.41 -8.12 7.07
N GLU A 236 2.57 -7.69 8.31
CA GLU A 236 3.70 -6.91 8.83
C GLU A 236 5.05 -7.57 8.55
N SER A 237 5.23 -8.84 8.90
CA SER A 237 6.51 -9.53 8.75
C SER A 237 7.03 -9.53 7.30
N SER A 238 6.14 -9.67 6.32
CA SER A 238 6.54 -9.66 4.91
C SER A 238 6.80 -8.24 4.40
N GLY A 239 6.06 -7.25 4.91
CA GLY A 239 6.25 -5.85 4.57
C GLY A 239 7.65 -5.32 4.90
N TYR A 240 8.28 -5.85 5.94
CA TYR A 240 9.61 -5.44 6.36
C TYR A 240 10.74 -5.78 5.38
N VAL A 241 10.55 -6.80 4.55
CA VAL A 241 11.61 -7.32 3.67
C VAL A 241 11.21 -7.34 2.18
N ALA A 242 9.98 -6.96 1.86
CA ALA A 242 9.50 -6.93 0.48
C ALA A 242 10.14 -5.76 -0.29
N LYS A 243 10.60 -6.01 -1.51
CA LYS A 243 11.33 -5.05 -2.33
C LYS A 243 11.06 -5.14 -3.84
N THR A 244 10.14 -5.99 -4.24
CA THR A 244 9.76 -6.17 -5.65
C THR A 244 8.26 -6.29 -5.81
N THR A 245 7.71 -5.92 -6.96
CA THR A 245 6.29 -6.13 -7.30
C THR A 245 5.86 -7.57 -7.05
N GLY A 246 6.70 -8.54 -7.45
CA GLY A 246 6.44 -9.95 -7.19
C GLY A 246 6.34 -10.33 -5.71
N ALA A 247 7.08 -9.64 -4.83
CA ALA A 247 6.98 -9.86 -3.39
C ALA A 247 5.64 -9.36 -2.82
N TYR A 248 5.16 -8.20 -3.27
CA TYR A 248 3.85 -7.67 -2.85
C TYR A 248 2.69 -8.52 -3.43
N ALA A 249 2.75 -8.91 -4.69
CA ALA A 249 1.79 -9.86 -5.29
C ALA A 249 1.77 -11.21 -4.53
N ALA A 250 2.94 -11.68 -4.05
CA ALA A 250 3.03 -12.86 -3.22
C ALA A 250 2.35 -12.70 -1.85
N MET A 251 2.31 -11.50 -1.26
CA MET A 251 1.55 -11.24 -0.02
C MET A 251 0.06 -11.47 -0.26
N GLN A 252 -0.51 -10.92 -1.33
CA GLN A 252 -1.91 -11.11 -1.69
C GLN A 252 -2.24 -12.60 -1.90
N LEU A 253 -1.40 -13.31 -2.65
CA LEU A 253 -1.56 -14.75 -2.86
C LEU A 253 -1.44 -15.54 -1.56
N ASN A 254 -0.53 -15.15 -0.67
CA ASN A 254 -0.36 -15.78 0.63
C ASN A 254 -1.59 -15.59 1.51
N LEU A 255 -2.12 -14.37 1.61
CA LEU A 255 -3.34 -14.09 2.35
C LEU A 255 -4.51 -14.96 1.86
N HIS A 256 -4.70 -15.06 0.54
CA HIS A 256 -5.72 -15.93 -0.04
C HIS A 256 -5.52 -17.42 0.28
N LYS A 257 -4.26 -17.90 0.31
CA LYS A 257 -3.91 -19.26 0.72
C LYS A 257 -4.21 -19.49 2.21
N LEU A 258 -3.87 -18.51 3.06
CA LEU A 258 -4.15 -18.58 4.50
C LEU A 258 -5.65 -18.61 4.77
N VAL A 259 -6.44 -17.76 4.11
CA VAL A 259 -7.90 -17.81 4.19
C VAL A 259 -8.42 -19.20 3.84
N LYS A 260 -7.97 -19.79 2.73
CA LYS A 260 -8.40 -21.14 2.33
C LYS A 260 -7.98 -22.22 3.33
N LYS A 261 -6.81 -22.07 3.96
CA LYS A 261 -6.22 -23.10 4.85
C LYS A 261 -6.69 -23.00 6.29
N LEU A 262 -6.91 -21.78 6.80
CA LEU A 262 -7.09 -21.52 8.22
C LEU A 262 -8.53 -21.16 8.60
N VAL A 263 -9.32 -20.66 7.65
CA VAL A 263 -10.71 -20.28 7.88
C VAL A 263 -11.63 -21.50 7.69
N LEU A 264 -12.66 -21.62 8.54
CA LEU A 264 -13.66 -22.69 8.45
C LEU A 264 -14.31 -22.71 7.06
N PRO A 265 -14.56 -23.90 6.46
CA PRO A 265 -15.03 -24.01 5.07
C PRO A 265 -16.26 -23.17 4.74
N GLN A 266 -17.24 -23.09 5.65
CA GLN A 266 -18.46 -22.31 5.48
C GLN A 266 -18.20 -20.80 5.42
N ASN A 267 -17.11 -20.32 6.00
CA ASN A 267 -16.75 -18.91 6.08
C ASN A 267 -15.72 -18.45 5.05
N VAL A 268 -15.12 -19.37 4.26
CA VAL A 268 -14.05 -19.04 3.29
C VAL A 268 -14.50 -17.99 2.27
N ARG A 269 -15.73 -18.07 1.74
CA ARG A 269 -16.24 -17.10 0.78
C ARG A 269 -16.38 -15.71 1.41
N LYS A 270 -16.92 -15.64 2.61
CA LYS A 270 -17.04 -14.41 3.40
C LYS A 270 -15.66 -13.81 3.66
N ALA A 271 -14.75 -14.60 4.21
CA ALA A 271 -13.41 -14.15 4.55
C ALA A 271 -12.63 -13.60 3.33
N ARG A 272 -12.76 -14.21 2.14
CA ARG A 272 -12.15 -13.70 0.92
C ARG A 272 -12.67 -12.34 0.47
N ALA A 273 -13.91 -12.02 0.80
CA ALA A 273 -14.53 -10.75 0.45
C ALA A 273 -14.28 -9.65 1.49
N GLN A 274 -13.91 -10.03 2.71
CA GLN A 274 -13.90 -9.11 3.85
C GLN A 274 -12.56 -9.04 4.59
N ILE A 275 -11.60 -9.95 4.29
CA ILE A 275 -10.22 -9.86 4.79
C ILE A 275 -9.33 -9.42 3.63
N LEU A 276 -8.80 -8.21 3.74
CA LEU A 276 -8.13 -7.48 2.70
C LEU A 276 -6.66 -7.23 3.07
N LEU A 277 -5.80 -7.05 2.08
CA LEU A 277 -4.38 -6.78 2.29
C LEU A 277 -4.13 -5.29 2.52
N ALA A 278 -3.35 -4.96 3.55
CA ALA A 278 -2.81 -3.63 3.78
C ALA A 278 -1.28 -3.71 4.01
N PRO A 279 -0.45 -3.61 2.97
CA PRO A 279 0.99 -3.77 3.08
C PRO A 279 1.64 -2.80 4.08
N ALA A 280 2.58 -3.32 4.87
CA ALA A 280 3.36 -2.58 5.85
C ALA A 280 4.65 -2.01 5.26
N PHE A 281 5.10 -0.88 5.81
CA PHE A 281 6.45 -0.35 5.60
C PHE A 281 7.11 -0.05 6.95
N TYR A 282 8.17 -0.77 7.27
CA TYR A 282 8.99 -0.49 8.44
C TYR A 282 10.10 0.49 8.07
N LEU A 283 9.84 1.77 8.33
CA LEU A 283 10.71 2.86 7.89
C LEU A 283 12.11 2.83 8.50
N ASP A 284 12.23 2.38 9.77
CA ASP A 284 13.55 2.24 10.41
C ASP A 284 14.46 1.25 9.68
N GLY A 285 13.89 0.22 9.04
CA GLY A 285 14.63 -0.70 8.21
C GLY A 285 15.32 -0.02 7.01
N TYR A 286 14.69 1.01 6.45
CA TYR A 286 15.25 1.79 5.35
C TYR A 286 16.24 2.86 5.83
N PHE A 287 15.99 3.52 6.97
CA PHE A 287 16.65 4.78 7.30
C PHE A 287 17.51 4.77 8.56
N ASN A 288 17.20 3.98 9.57
CA ASN A 288 17.82 4.08 10.89
C ASN A 288 18.61 2.84 11.32
N HIS A 289 18.27 1.65 10.79
CA HIS A 289 18.99 0.43 11.14
C HIS A 289 20.38 0.37 10.51
N PRO A 290 21.39 -0.16 11.21
CA PRO A 290 22.70 -0.43 10.62
C PRO A 290 22.59 -1.56 9.58
N ALA A 291 23.47 -1.55 8.58
CA ALA A 291 23.52 -2.53 7.49
C ALA A 291 23.57 -4.00 7.96
N THR A 292 24.05 -4.24 9.17
CA THR A 292 24.14 -5.58 9.78
C THR A 292 22.85 -6.07 10.45
N SER A 293 21.85 -5.21 10.63
CA SER A 293 20.56 -5.61 11.23
C SER A 293 19.78 -6.54 10.32
N TYR A 294 18.91 -7.37 10.89
CA TYR A 294 18.05 -8.27 10.14
C TYR A 294 17.24 -7.55 9.05
N TYR A 295 16.58 -6.47 9.40
CA TYR A 295 15.72 -5.71 8.47
C TYR A 295 16.53 -5.01 7.40
N ARG A 296 17.57 -4.27 7.77
CA ARG A 296 18.42 -3.52 6.84
C ARG A 296 19.20 -4.41 5.90
N LYS A 297 19.77 -5.51 6.41
CA LYS A 297 20.59 -6.44 5.64
C LYS A 297 19.90 -6.97 4.39
N SER A 298 18.59 -7.22 4.47
CA SER A 298 17.82 -7.70 3.32
C SER A 298 17.59 -6.62 2.26
N LEU A 299 17.62 -5.35 2.64
CA LEU A 299 17.40 -4.19 1.76
C LEU A 299 18.70 -3.60 1.22
N GLU A 300 19.84 -3.85 1.88
CA GLU A 300 21.11 -3.19 1.63
C GLU A 300 21.63 -3.29 0.19
N PRO A 301 21.52 -4.43 -0.52
CA PRO A 301 21.97 -4.52 -1.90
C PRO A 301 21.28 -3.50 -2.81
N GLU A 302 19.98 -3.34 -2.66
CA GLU A 302 19.19 -2.40 -3.46
C GLU A 302 19.34 -0.96 -2.96
N ILE A 303 19.51 -0.75 -1.65
CA ILE A 303 19.81 0.60 -1.11
C ILE A 303 21.14 1.12 -1.64
N SER A 304 22.15 0.26 -1.75
CA SER A 304 23.45 0.64 -2.32
C SER A 304 23.38 1.08 -3.78
N GLN A 305 22.36 0.61 -4.52
CA GLN A 305 22.13 0.96 -5.92
C GLN A 305 21.21 2.18 -6.09
N LEU A 306 20.12 2.22 -5.33
CA LEU A 306 19.00 3.15 -5.53
C LEU A 306 18.95 4.27 -4.49
N GLY A 307 19.76 4.18 -3.45
CA GLY A 307 19.56 4.99 -2.25
C GLY A 307 18.34 4.55 -1.43
N GLN A 308 18.23 5.08 -0.23
CA GLN A 308 17.17 4.72 0.72
C GLN A 308 15.77 5.15 0.22
N VAL A 309 15.65 6.41 -0.21
CA VAL A 309 14.39 6.98 -0.72
C VAL A 309 14.00 6.33 -2.05
N GLY A 310 14.97 6.08 -2.94
CA GLY A 310 14.72 5.44 -4.23
C GLY A 310 14.17 4.02 -4.07
N LEU A 311 14.78 3.20 -3.21
CA LEU A 311 14.26 1.86 -2.92
C LEU A 311 12.87 1.94 -2.27
N PHE A 312 12.69 2.81 -1.25
CA PHE A 312 11.38 2.99 -0.62
C PHE A 312 10.31 3.34 -1.65
N LYS A 313 10.55 4.32 -2.52
CA LYS A 313 9.60 4.78 -3.54
C LYS A 313 9.23 3.65 -4.51
N ARG A 314 10.21 2.84 -4.97
CA ARG A 314 9.96 1.66 -5.79
C ARG A 314 9.07 0.64 -5.09
N CYS A 315 9.38 0.33 -3.83
CA CYS A 315 8.60 -0.61 -3.02
C CYS A 315 7.20 -0.08 -2.75
N PHE A 316 7.08 1.20 -2.44
CA PHE A 316 5.80 1.86 -2.18
C PHE A 316 4.89 1.84 -3.42
N ALA A 317 5.45 2.09 -4.61
CA ALA A 317 4.72 1.97 -5.86
C ALA A 317 4.21 0.53 -6.10
N ALA A 318 5.07 -0.47 -5.91
CA ALA A 318 4.68 -1.87 -6.03
C ALA A 318 3.59 -2.26 -5.02
N ALA A 319 3.65 -1.75 -3.79
CA ALA A 319 2.60 -1.97 -2.80
C ALA A 319 1.28 -1.30 -3.18
N CYS A 320 1.30 -0.13 -3.83
CA CYS A 320 0.08 0.55 -4.31
C CYS A 320 -0.70 -0.29 -5.33
N GLU A 321 -0.02 -1.12 -6.12
CA GLU A 321 -0.67 -2.03 -7.10
C GLU A 321 -1.48 -3.13 -6.40
N GLU A 322 -1.07 -3.56 -5.21
CA GLU A 322 -1.65 -4.68 -4.47
C GLU A 322 -2.53 -4.25 -3.28
N ALA A 323 -2.43 -3.01 -2.82
CA ALA A 323 -3.17 -2.51 -1.65
C ALA A 323 -4.69 -2.41 -1.88
N GLU A 324 -5.48 -2.65 -0.82
CA GLU A 324 -6.95 -2.72 -0.88
C GLU A 324 -7.68 -1.88 0.21
N PRO A 325 -7.69 -0.58 0.21
CA PRO A 325 -6.83 0.44 -0.39
C PRO A 325 -5.68 0.89 0.53
N TYR A 326 -5.50 0.31 1.73
CA TYR A 326 -4.60 0.82 2.75
C TYR A 326 -3.16 0.34 2.56
N ILE A 327 -2.22 1.27 2.78
CA ILE A 327 -0.82 1.01 3.10
C ILE A 327 -0.55 1.67 4.45
N TRP A 328 0.20 1.02 5.32
CA TRP A 328 0.56 1.61 6.59
C TRP A 328 2.07 1.73 6.79
N LEU A 329 2.45 2.84 7.39
CA LEU A 329 3.82 3.19 7.68
C LEU A 329 4.07 2.99 9.18
N TYR A 330 5.09 2.22 9.50
CA TYR A 330 5.51 1.94 10.86
C TYR A 330 6.91 2.49 11.12
N GLY A 331 7.09 3.12 12.26
CA GLY A 331 8.39 3.61 12.71
C GLY A 331 8.46 3.79 14.22
N GLU A 332 9.67 3.62 14.78
CA GLU A 332 9.93 3.65 16.21
C GLU A 332 10.69 4.90 16.64
N GLU A 333 11.70 5.31 15.84
CA GLU A 333 12.66 6.33 16.25
C GLU A 333 12.38 7.71 15.66
N ARG A 334 11.45 7.84 14.70
CA ARG A 334 11.10 9.10 14.05
C ARG A 334 9.59 9.21 13.86
N CYS A 335 9.13 10.42 13.57
CA CYS A 335 7.72 10.71 13.28
C CYS A 335 7.59 11.65 12.08
N TRP A 336 6.36 11.89 11.64
CA TRP A 336 6.05 12.76 10.51
C TRP A 336 5.82 14.21 10.91
N TRP A 337 5.48 14.47 12.16
CA TRP A 337 5.13 15.78 12.71
C TRP A 337 6.03 16.21 13.85
N LYS A 338 6.15 17.51 14.06
CA LYS A 338 6.92 18.11 15.15
C LYS A 338 6.28 17.87 16.52
N ASN A 339 7.08 18.06 17.56
CA ASN A 339 6.64 18.05 18.95
C ASN A 339 6.05 16.72 19.45
N SER A 340 6.36 15.59 18.80
CA SER A 340 5.91 14.29 19.29
C SER A 340 6.33 14.08 20.76
N PRO A 341 5.39 13.71 21.66
CA PRO A 341 5.70 13.52 23.06
C PRO A 341 6.39 12.19 23.35
N HIS A 342 6.56 11.33 22.36
CA HIS A 342 7.10 9.98 22.56
C HIS A 342 8.62 10.03 22.74
N SER A 343 9.11 9.50 23.88
CA SER A 343 10.52 9.60 24.30
C SER A 343 11.54 8.94 23.37
N ARG A 344 11.12 8.01 22.50
CA ARG A 344 11.99 7.35 21.51
C ARG A 344 12.12 8.13 20.21
N VAL A 345 11.23 9.08 19.94
CA VAL A 345 11.29 9.89 18.73
C VAL A 345 12.48 10.83 18.78
N LYS A 346 13.40 10.69 17.82
CA LYS A 346 14.66 11.44 17.71
C LYS A 346 14.62 12.55 16.67
N GLY A 347 13.55 12.67 15.87
CA GLY A 347 13.39 13.68 14.82
C GLY A 347 12.32 13.30 13.79
N LEU A 348 12.30 14.03 12.69
CA LEU A 348 11.35 13.82 11.59
C LEU A 348 11.90 12.83 10.55
N TRP A 349 11.00 12.15 9.82
CA TRP A 349 11.39 11.23 8.74
C TRP A 349 12.12 11.95 7.60
N ASP A 350 11.67 13.13 7.21
CA ASP A 350 12.30 13.90 6.13
C ASP A 350 13.64 14.57 6.54
N GLU A 351 13.98 14.55 7.84
CA GLU A 351 15.26 15.04 8.38
C GLU A 351 16.26 13.90 8.60
N ALA A 352 15.85 12.64 8.43
CA ALA A 352 16.75 11.50 8.59
C ALA A 352 17.84 11.48 7.51
N ASP A 353 19.04 11.06 7.86
CA ASP A 353 20.07 10.76 6.86
C ASP A 353 19.50 9.78 5.82
N GLY A 354 19.47 10.20 4.55
CA GLY A 354 18.86 9.45 3.46
C GLY A 354 17.32 9.43 3.42
N GLY A 355 16.62 9.97 4.41
CA GLY A 355 15.15 10.12 4.41
C GLY A 355 14.64 11.39 3.75
N LYS A 356 15.53 12.31 3.42
CA LYS A 356 15.19 13.59 2.78
C LYS A 356 14.40 13.37 1.50
N GLY A 357 13.22 13.99 1.42
CA GLY A 357 12.31 13.83 0.28
C GLY A 357 11.37 12.63 0.36
N LEU A 358 11.25 11.95 1.50
CA LEU A 358 10.37 10.80 1.68
C LEU A 358 8.89 11.17 1.53
N THR A 359 8.45 12.28 2.12
CA THR A 359 7.10 12.83 1.92
C THR A 359 6.81 13.07 0.44
N GLN A 360 7.74 13.71 -0.28
CA GLN A 360 7.59 13.95 -1.72
C GLN A 360 7.52 12.64 -2.51
N ALA A 361 8.32 11.64 -2.16
CA ALA A 361 8.29 10.32 -2.81
C ALA A 361 6.91 9.64 -2.69
N ILE A 362 6.28 9.70 -1.52
CA ILE A 362 4.92 9.17 -1.31
C ILE A 362 3.90 9.94 -2.15
N LEU A 363 3.96 11.27 -2.15
CA LEU A 363 3.04 12.12 -2.90
C LEU A 363 3.12 11.88 -4.40
N GLU A 364 4.33 11.75 -4.94
CA GLU A 364 4.54 11.48 -6.37
C GLU A 364 3.96 10.14 -6.81
N VAL A 365 4.06 9.12 -5.97
CA VAL A 365 3.45 7.81 -6.24
C VAL A 365 1.92 7.85 -6.09
N LYS A 366 1.40 8.53 -5.07
CA LYS A 366 -0.06 8.67 -4.86
C LYS A 366 -0.73 9.51 -5.95
N ASN A 367 -0.03 10.51 -6.47
CA ASN A 367 -0.55 11.42 -7.51
C ASN A 367 0.46 11.60 -8.65
N PRO A 368 0.65 10.59 -9.49
CA PRO A 368 1.59 10.68 -10.61
C PRO A 368 1.22 11.78 -11.62
N SER A 369 -0.06 12.16 -11.70
CA SER A 369 -0.51 13.28 -12.54
C SER A 369 0.09 14.63 -12.10
N GLY A 370 0.38 14.79 -10.80
CA GLY A 370 1.01 15.99 -10.24
C GLY A 370 2.53 16.03 -10.37
N VAL A 371 3.17 14.95 -10.86
CA VAL A 371 4.63 14.93 -11.01
C VAL A 371 5.08 15.97 -12.03
N VAL A 372 6.01 16.84 -11.61
CA VAL A 372 6.64 17.81 -12.51
C VAL A 372 7.58 17.04 -13.45
N ILE A 373 7.33 17.14 -14.78
CA ILE A 373 8.18 16.50 -15.80
C ILE A 373 9.30 17.43 -16.30
N ASP A 374 9.12 18.75 -16.17
CA ASP A 374 10.13 19.75 -16.47
C ASP A 374 11.08 19.90 -15.28
N LYS A 375 12.06 19.05 -15.21
CA LYS A 375 13.08 19.04 -14.16
C LYS A 375 14.40 18.50 -14.70
N PRO A 376 15.54 18.93 -14.10
CA PRO A 376 16.87 18.56 -14.59
C PRO A 376 17.17 17.06 -14.63
N GLU A 377 16.51 16.27 -13.77
CA GLU A 377 16.67 14.83 -13.70
C GLU A 377 15.94 14.06 -14.82
N ASN A 378 15.08 14.75 -15.60
CA ASN A 378 14.43 14.12 -16.75
C ASN A 378 15.45 14.01 -17.90
N ILE A 379 15.84 12.79 -18.22
CA ILE A 379 16.84 12.52 -19.26
C ILE A 379 16.25 12.44 -20.68
N VAL A 380 14.95 12.62 -20.85
CA VAL A 380 14.26 12.56 -22.16
C VAL A 380 14.40 13.90 -22.87
N PRO A 381 15.08 13.99 -24.01
CA PRO A 381 15.08 15.20 -24.83
C PRO A 381 13.69 15.52 -25.37
N ASP A 382 13.34 16.80 -25.46
CA ASP A 382 12.00 17.28 -25.90
C ASP A 382 10.84 16.52 -25.23
N PHE A 383 10.97 16.31 -23.91
CA PHE A 383 10.01 15.56 -23.07
C PHE A 383 8.60 16.16 -23.05
N ALA A 384 8.50 17.46 -23.37
CA ALA A 384 7.25 18.20 -23.43
C ALA A 384 6.68 18.32 -24.85
N PHE A 385 7.30 17.68 -25.84
CA PHE A 385 6.88 17.68 -27.25
C PHE A 385 6.75 19.08 -27.88
N GLU A 386 7.68 19.95 -27.57
CA GLU A 386 7.71 21.32 -28.12
C GLU A 386 8.17 21.36 -29.60
N GLY A 387 8.79 20.29 -30.08
CA GLY A 387 9.35 20.20 -31.42
C GLY A 387 10.60 21.05 -31.63
N LYS A 388 11.23 21.49 -30.53
CA LYS A 388 12.44 22.36 -30.54
C LYS A 388 13.72 21.57 -30.81
N GLU A 389 13.71 20.28 -30.48
CA GLU A 389 14.85 19.38 -30.64
C GLU A 389 14.53 18.28 -31.65
N LYS A 390 15.50 17.91 -32.49
CA LYS A 390 15.37 16.79 -33.41
C LYS A 390 15.60 15.49 -32.65
N GLY A 391 14.54 14.92 -32.10
CA GLY A 391 14.65 13.68 -31.33
C GLY A 391 13.62 12.62 -31.69
N TRP A 392 12.43 13.06 -32.01
CA TRP A 392 11.32 12.16 -32.26
C TRP A 392 11.20 11.76 -33.74
N THR A 393 11.23 10.47 -34.02
CA THR A 393 11.08 9.90 -35.38
C THR A 393 9.83 9.06 -35.44
N LEU A 394 8.97 9.30 -36.43
CA LEU A 394 7.82 8.47 -36.69
C LEU A 394 8.23 7.17 -37.39
N TRP A 395 7.86 6.05 -36.78
CA TRP A 395 7.87 4.73 -37.40
C TRP A 395 6.43 4.24 -37.56
N GLN A 396 6.10 3.60 -38.67
CA GLN A 396 4.83 2.97 -38.87
C GLN A 396 4.99 1.70 -39.70
N LEU A 397 4.07 0.74 -39.50
CA LEU A 397 4.08 -0.52 -40.23
C LEU A 397 3.85 -0.22 -41.70
N GLU A 398 4.68 -0.78 -42.57
CA GLU A 398 4.50 -0.77 -44.00
C GLU A 398 3.38 -1.77 -44.40
N ASP A 399 2.63 -1.49 -45.49
CA ASP A 399 1.70 -2.44 -46.07
C ASP A 399 2.46 -3.62 -46.73
N ASP A 400 1.73 -4.64 -47.21
CA ASP A 400 2.31 -5.80 -47.88
C ASP A 400 3.10 -5.46 -49.16
N LYS A 401 2.94 -4.24 -49.67
CA LYS A 401 3.69 -3.70 -50.81
C LYS A 401 4.89 -2.83 -50.40
N LYS A 402 5.24 -2.81 -49.11
CA LYS A 402 6.25 -1.93 -48.53
C LYS A 402 5.99 -0.44 -48.74
N GLN A 403 4.74 -0.05 -48.91
CA GLN A 403 4.31 1.32 -48.93
C GLN A 403 4.08 1.79 -47.46
N PRO A 404 4.48 2.98 -47.08
CA PRO A 404 4.12 3.53 -45.77
C PRO A 404 2.60 3.50 -45.60
N ALA A 405 2.13 2.97 -44.47
CA ALA A 405 0.70 3.05 -44.17
C ALA A 405 0.27 4.53 -44.20
N PRO A 406 -0.98 4.87 -44.57
CA PRO A 406 -1.42 6.25 -44.75
C PRO A 406 -1.54 7.07 -43.44
N GLY A 407 -0.83 6.68 -42.42
CA GLY A 407 -0.78 7.34 -41.12
C GLY A 407 -0.01 8.64 -41.17
N SER A 408 -0.33 9.52 -40.26
CA SER A 408 0.36 10.79 -40.05
C SER A 408 0.65 11.04 -38.60
N GLY A 409 1.67 11.81 -38.34
CA GLY A 409 2.01 12.21 -36.97
C GLY A 409 2.76 13.52 -36.96
N GLU A 410 2.68 14.22 -35.84
CA GLU A 410 3.41 15.45 -35.60
C GLU A 410 3.82 15.59 -34.14
N VAL A 411 4.94 16.25 -33.91
CA VAL A 411 5.46 16.62 -32.59
C VAL A 411 5.65 18.12 -32.58
N LYS A 412 4.77 18.86 -31.89
CA LYS A 412 4.87 20.32 -31.71
C LYS A 412 3.88 20.83 -30.66
N ASN A 413 4.15 22.02 -30.16
CA ASN A 413 3.23 22.77 -29.30
C ASN A 413 2.74 21.97 -28.08
N GLY A 414 3.61 21.23 -27.43
CA GLY A 414 3.29 20.44 -26.25
C GLY A 414 2.54 19.14 -26.51
N ARG A 415 2.47 18.68 -27.77
CA ARG A 415 1.80 17.42 -28.12
C ARG A 415 2.58 16.62 -29.16
N CYS A 416 2.60 15.31 -28.92
CA CYS A 416 2.92 14.30 -29.94
C CYS A 416 1.62 13.61 -30.33
N VAL A 417 1.27 13.59 -31.61
CA VAL A 417 0.00 13.08 -32.11
C VAL A 417 0.24 12.10 -33.24
N ILE A 418 -0.47 10.96 -33.22
CA ILE A 418 -0.41 9.91 -34.25
C ILE A 418 -1.84 9.61 -34.72
N ARG A 419 -2.06 9.62 -36.05
CA ARG A 419 -3.36 9.42 -36.69
C ARG A 419 -3.28 8.34 -37.76
N LYS A 420 -4.38 7.64 -37.98
CA LYS A 420 -4.61 6.72 -39.11
C LYS A 420 -3.56 5.60 -39.23
N VAL A 421 -2.94 5.17 -38.15
CA VAL A 421 -1.97 4.07 -38.17
C VAL A 421 -2.61 2.76 -37.76
N SER A 422 -2.30 1.68 -38.46
CA SER A 422 -2.60 0.32 -38.00
C SER A 422 -1.69 -0.08 -36.84
N ASN A 423 -0.41 0.28 -36.95
CA ASN A 423 0.60 0.17 -35.88
C ASN A 423 1.73 1.17 -36.19
N GLY A 424 2.09 1.99 -35.18
CA GLY A 424 3.14 2.98 -35.35
C GLY A 424 3.53 3.61 -34.02
N CYS A 425 4.67 4.28 -34.03
CA CYS A 425 5.14 5.04 -32.85
C CYS A 425 6.00 6.22 -33.24
N PHE A 426 5.96 7.29 -32.43
CA PHE A 426 7.10 8.18 -32.35
C PHE A 426 8.11 7.59 -31.39
N HIS A 427 9.36 7.57 -31.76
CA HIS A 427 10.41 7.05 -30.91
C HIS A 427 11.66 7.95 -30.94
N GLN A 428 12.41 7.87 -29.85
CA GLN A 428 13.78 8.37 -29.78
C GLN A 428 14.65 7.37 -29.00
N THR A 429 15.94 7.34 -29.29
CA THR A 429 16.87 6.47 -28.61
C THR A 429 17.90 7.31 -27.87
N ILE A 430 18.05 7.06 -26.57
CA ILE A 430 18.99 7.77 -25.71
C ILE A 430 19.91 6.78 -24.98
N PRO A 431 21.12 7.20 -24.58
CA PRO A 431 21.97 6.41 -23.70
C PRO A 431 21.28 6.15 -22.36
N ILE A 432 21.56 4.98 -21.75
CA ILE A 432 21.05 4.63 -20.43
C ILE A 432 22.11 3.82 -19.69
N LYS A 433 22.12 3.91 -18.36
CA LYS A 433 23.02 3.11 -17.53
C LYS A 433 22.45 1.71 -17.35
N PRO A 434 23.29 0.66 -17.47
CA PRO A 434 22.87 -0.71 -17.17
C PRO A 434 22.67 -0.91 -15.67
N ASP A 435 21.86 -1.90 -15.32
CA ASP A 435 21.61 -2.35 -13.93
C ASP A 435 21.26 -1.21 -12.97
N THR A 436 20.51 -0.23 -13.49
CA THR A 436 20.18 1.03 -12.81
C THR A 436 18.66 1.20 -12.73
N GLY A 437 18.19 1.72 -11.60
CA GLY A 437 16.79 2.01 -11.38
C GLY A 437 16.32 3.28 -12.07
N TYR A 438 15.15 3.22 -12.71
CA TYR A 438 14.50 4.37 -13.34
C TYR A 438 13.03 4.45 -12.99
N PHE A 439 12.53 5.67 -12.93
CA PHE A 439 11.10 5.98 -12.95
C PHE A 439 10.70 6.45 -14.34
N PHE A 440 9.71 5.78 -14.93
CA PHE A 440 9.16 6.10 -16.23
C PHE A 440 7.71 6.54 -16.11
N LEU A 441 7.37 7.70 -16.66
CA LEU A 441 6.02 8.24 -16.65
C LEU A 441 5.69 8.78 -18.04
N CYS A 442 4.45 8.58 -18.49
CA CYS A 442 3.93 9.15 -19.72
C CYS A 442 2.51 9.69 -19.51
N ARG A 443 2.22 10.85 -20.10
CA ARG A 443 0.88 11.46 -20.16
C ARG A 443 0.35 11.44 -21.57
N GLY A 444 -0.90 11.03 -21.75
CA GLY A 444 -1.52 10.94 -23.06
C GLY A 444 -2.85 10.22 -23.03
N GLY A 445 -3.33 9.81 -24.20
CA GLY A 445 -4.59 9.11 -24.34
C GLY A 445 -4.99 8.89 -25.81
N VAL A 446 -6.24 8.52 -26.02
CA VAL A 446 -6.87 8.42 -27.33
C VAL A 446 -8.10 9.32 -27.40
N THR A 447 -8.44 9.85 -28.58
CA THR A 447 -9.60 10.75 -28.71
C THR A 447 -10.91 10.03 -28.95
N ASN A 448 -10.89 8.76 -29.34
CA ASN A 448 -12.09 7.95 -29.50
C ASN A 448 -11.86 6.49 -29.08
N ASP A 449 -12.95 5.80 -28.77
CA ASP A 449 -13.00 4.44 -28.24
C ASP A 449 -13.20 3.35 -29.31
N ARG A 450 -13.09 3.66 -30.61
CA ARG A 450 -13.33 2.70 -31.68
C ARG A 450 -12.23 1.65 -31.84
N GLY A 451 -11.66 1.18 -30.70
CA GLY A 451 -10.68 0.10 -30.66
C GLY A 451 -9.23 0.53 -30.86
N GLY A 452 -8.96 1.82 -31.01
CA GLY A 452 -7.59 2.33 -31.06
C GLY A 452 -6.91 2.22 -29.68
N LEU A 453 -5.64 1.83 -29.67
CA LEU A 453 -4.82 1.73 -28.48
C LEU A 453 -3.71 2.77 -28.54
N ALA A 454 -3.37 3.34 -27.38
CA ALA A 454 -2.19 4.17 -27.21
C ALA A 454 -1.47 3.82 -25.91
N GLY A 455 -0.17 4.10 -25.88
CA GLY A 455 0.65 3.86 -24.70
C GLY A 455 2.10 4.22 -24.94
N ALA A 456 2.93 4.06 -23.92
CA ALA A 456 4.36 4.32 -24.02
C ALA A 456 5.16 3.06 -23.70
N SER A 457 6.33 2.89 -24.30
CA SER A 457 7.21 1.78 -23.98
C SER A 457 8.67 2.19 -23.93
N LEU A 458 9.44 1.40 -23.17
CA LEU A 458 10.89 1.41 -23.13
C LEU A 458 11.39 0.08 -23.66
N CYS A 459 12.24 0.13 -24.68
CA CYS A 459 12.84 -1.05 -25.29
C CYS A 459 14.36 -0.88 -25.31
N PHE A 460 15.11 -1.84 -24.77
CA PHE A 460 16.54 -1.71 -24.51
C PHE A 460 17.38 -2.32 -25.64
N LYS A 461 18.58 -1.75 -25.83
CA LYS A 461 19.61 -2.27 -26.77
C LYS A 461 20.94 -2.45 -26.06
N ASN A 462 21.67 -3.48 -26.47
CA ASN A 462 23.04 -3.72 -26.04
C ASN A 462 24.06 -2.86 -26.83
N ALA A 463 25.35 -2.97 -26.49
CA ALA A 463 26.44 -2.24 -27.14
C ALA A 463 26.61 -2.56 -28.64
N ALA A 464 26.12 -3.71 -29.09
CA ALA A 464 26.07 -4.06 -30.51
C ALA A 464 24.86 -3.49 -31.26
N GLY A 465 24.01 -2.71 -30.59
CA GLY A 465 22.78 -2.15 -31.14
C GLY A 465 21.63 -3.15 -31.30
N GLN A 466 21.78 -4.35 -30.77
CA GLN A 466 20.76 -5.40 -30.82
C GLN A 466 19.71 -5.19 -29.72
N TRP A 467 18.45 -5.44 -30.07
CA TRP A 467 17.36 -5.41 -29.10
C TRP A 467 17.56 -6.50 -28.03
N LEU A 468 17.47 -6.12 -26.77
CA LEU A 468 17.36 -7.05 -25.65
C LEU A 468 15.90 -7.53 -25.56
N ALA A 469 15.51 -8.36 -26.53
CA ALA A 469 14.14 -8.77 -26.74
C ALA A 469 13.49 -9.32 -25.47
N HIS A 470 12.40 -8.69 -25.03
CA HIS A 470 11.58 -9.08 -23.88
C HIS A 470 12.26 -9.04 -22.50
N ILE A 471 13.50 -8.59 -22.40
CA ILE A 471 14.21 -8.49 -21.11
C ILE A 471 14.08 -7.04 -20.63
N GLY A 472 13.31 -6.85 -19.55
CA GLY A 472 13.15 -5.55 -18.88
C GLY A 472 12.34 -4.51 -19.66
N ASN A 473 11.77 -4.84 -20.81
CA ASN A 473 10.92 -3.92 -21.56
C ASN A 473 9.70 -3.52 -20.73
N VAL A 474 9.37 -2.23 -20.77
CA VAL A 474 8.21 -1.67 -20.10
C VAL A 474 7.17 -1.25 -21.13
N TYR A 475 5.92 -1.59 -20.90
CA TYR A 475 4.78 -1.21 -21.73
C TYR A 475 3.70 -0.60 -20.85
N LEU A 476 3.44 0.69 -21.03
CA LEU A 476 2.38 1.43 -20.36
C LEU A 476 1.24 1.67 -21.35
N LYS A 477 0.01 1.43 -20.93
CA LYS A 477 -1.17 1.57 -21.78
C LYS A 477 -2.14 2.58 -21.17
N PHE A 478 -2.69 3.46 -21.98
CA PHE A 478 -3.82 4.31 -21.58
C PHE A 478 -5.12 3.49 -21.66
N SER A 479 -6.00 3.69 -20.69
CA SER A 479 -7.27 2.97 -20.57
C SER A 479 -8.48 3.81 -20.96
N GLY A 480 -8.39 5.13 -20.87
CA GLY A 480 -9.48 6.06 -21.12
C GLY A 480 -9.42 6.78 -22.46
N THR A 481 -10.49 7.47 -22.78
CA THR A 481 -10.67 8.26 -24.00
C THR A 481 -10.96 9.72 -23.67
N GLY A 482 -10.38 10.64 -24.44
CA GLY A 482 -10.65 12.07 -24.37
C GLY A 482 -9.66 12.85 -23.51
N GLU A 483 -9.69 12.68 -22.20
CA GLU A 483 -8.79 13.39 -21.28
C GLU A 483 -7.42 12.70 -21.16
N PRO A 484 -6.33 13.44 -20.95
CA PRO A 484 -5.02 12.85 -20.74
C PRO A 484 -4.97 12.03 -19.45
N GLU A 485 -4.54 10.78 -19.56
CA GLU A 485 -4.16 9.94 -18.42
C GLU A 485 -2.67 10.05 -18.13
N THR A 486 -2.29 9.75 -16.90
CA THR A 486 -0.89 9.56 -16.49
C THR A 486 -0.65 8.09 -16.18
N VAL A 487 0.24 7.46 -16.94
CA VAL A 487 0.68 6.08 -16.71
C VAL A 487 2.16 6.07 -16.36
N TRP A 488 2.58 5.15 -15.48
CA TRP A 488 3.95 5.13 -14.98
C TRP A 488 4.39 3.74 -14.52
N SER A 489 5.71 3.54 -14.44
CA SER A 489 6.32 2.33 -13.87
C SER A 489 7.69 2.62 -13.30
N PHE A 490 8.10 1.77 -12.35
CA PHE A 490 9.49 1.66 -11.91
C PHE A 490 10.12 0.45 -12.57
N LEU A 491 11.38 0.60 -12.97
CA LEU A 491 12.12 -0.45 -13.63
C LEU A 491 13.59 -0.44 -13.20
N THR A 492 14.24 -1.59 -13.37
CA THR A 492 15.70 -1.68 -13.38
C THR A 492 16.13 -2.05 -14.79
N THR A 493 17.06 -1.30 -15.34
CA THR A 493 17.56 -1.56 -16.70
C THR A 493 18.30 -2.90 -16.77
N PRO A 494 18.19 -3.65 -17.88
CA PRO A 494 18.96 -4.87 -18.07
C PRO A 494 20.48 -4.59 -17.95
N LYS A 495 21.22 -5.54 -17.39
CA LYS A 495 22.68 -5.43 -17.17
C LYS A 495 23.50 -5.17 -18.44
N ASP A 496 22.98 -5.57 -19.61
CA ASP A 496 23.63 -5.38 -20.91
C ASP A 496 23.06 -4.17 -21.68
N ALA A 497 22.13 -3.40 -21.10
CA ALA A 497 21.54 -2.23 -21.74
C ALA A 497 22.53 -1.06 -21.76
N VAL A 498 22.73 -0.46 -22.93
CA VAL A 498 23.53 0.78 -23.10
C VAL A 498 22.70 1.91 -23.70
N SER A 499 21.56 1.59 -24.28
CA SER A 499 20.59 2.57 -24.79
C SER A 499 19.17 2.07 -24.65
N VAL A 500 18.24 3.01 -24.59
CA VAL A 500 16.81 2.76 -24.53
C VAL A 500 16.10 3.50 -25.67
N SER A 501 15.21 2.81 -26.38
CA SER A 501 14.23 3.41 -27.27
C SER A 501 12.97 3.71 -26.47
N ILE A 502 12.67 4.99 -26.34
CA ILE A 502 11.43 5.49 -25.74
C ILE A 502 10.41 5.60 -26.89
N GLN A 503 9.25 5.00 -26.73
CA GLN A 503 8.25 4.92 -27.80
C GLN A 503 6.89 5.39 -27.33
N CYS A 504 6.30 6.33 -28.07
CA CYS A 504 4.90 6.74 -27.99
C CYS A 504 4.09 5.93 -29.01
N ASN A 505 3.40 4.89 -28.56
CA ASN A 505 2.81 3.87 -29.43
C ASN A 505 1.34 4.15 -29.74
N ALA A 506 0.93 3.85 -30.98
CA ALA A 506 -0.46 3.87 -31.42
C ALA A 506 -0.77 2.65 -32.27
N GLN A 507 -1.93 2.03 -32.04
CA GLN A 507 -2.42 0.89 -32.81
C GLN A 507 -3.89 1.05 -33.10
N GLY A 508 -4.33 0.58 -34.30
CA GLY A 508 -5.74 0.50 -34.68
C GLY A 508 -6.46 1.84 -34.70
N GLN A 509 -5.75 2.94 -34.96
CA GLN A 509 -6.38 4.26 -35.04
C GLN A 509 -7.24 4.35 -36.30
N SER A 510 -8.55 4.49 -36.13
CA SER A 510 -9.49 4.67 -37.21
C SER A 510 -9.48 6.09 -37.78
N ASP A 511 -10.17 6.30 -38.90
CA ASP A 511 -10.40 7.65 -39.43
C ASP A 511 -11.07 8.53 -38.37
N GLY A 512 -10.46 9.66 -38.10
CA GLY A 512 -10.90 10.65 -37.10
C GLY A 512 -10.45 10.37 -35.66
N GLY A 513 -9.79 9.21 -35.39
CA GLY A 513 -9.15 8.93 -34.10
C GLY A 513 -7.68 9.35 -34.08
N GLU A 514 -7.20 9.76 -32.91
CA GLU A 514 -5.80 10.04 -32.69
C GLU A 514 -5.32 9.50 -31.33
N ALA A 515 -4.09 8.99 -31.30
CA ALA A 515 -3.33 8.81 -30.09
C ALA A 515 -2.54 10.11 -29.82
N PHE A 516 -2.56 10.59 -28.61
CA PHE A 516 -1.84 11.80 -28.26
C PHE A 516 -1.04 11.65 -26.96
N PHE A 517 0.08 12.38 -26.88
CA PHE A 517 0.99 12.38 -25.74
C PHE A 517 1.32 13.83 -25.41
N THR A 518 1.36 14.13 -24.12
CA THR A 518 1.55 15.52 -23.62
C THR A 518 2.75 15.67 -22.67
N GLY A 519 3.43 14.59 -22.39
CA GLY A 519 4.65 14.63 -21.59
C GLY A 519 5.20 13.27 -21.27
N ILE A 520 6.52 13.20 -21.15
CA ILE A 520 7.29 12.01 -20.79
C ILE A 520 8.34 12.35 -19.74
N LEU A 521 8.52 11.46 -18.79
CA LEU A 521 9.61 11.53 -17.81
C LEU A 521 10.31 10.18 -17.77
N LEU A 522 11.63 10.20 -17.91
CA LEU A 522 12.50 9.10 -17.54
C LEU A 522 13.57 9.66 -16.63
N GLN A 523 13.56 9.23 -15.39
CA GLN A 523 14.42 9.74 -14.34
C GLN A 523 15.16 8.60 -13.67
N GLU A 524 16.49 8.73 -13.53
CA GLU A 524 17.30 7.85 -12.67
C GLU A 524 17.00 8.11 -11.19
N TRP A 525 17.06 7.07 -10.37
CA TRP A 525 16.93 7.17 -8.92
C TRP A 525 18.24 7.52 -8.26
#